data_6b584c940c0d96699d3bcd7dfe956112
#
_entry.id   6b584c940c0d96699d3bcd7dfe956112
#
_cell.length_a   1.000
_cell.length_b   1.000
_cell.length_c   1.000
_cell.angle_alpha   90.00
_cell.angle_beta   90.00
_cell.angle_gamma   90.00
#
_symmetry.space_group_name_H-M   'P 1'
#
loop_
_entity.id
_entity.type
_entity.pdbx_description
1 polymer ?
#
loop_
_entity_poly.entity_id
_entity_poly.type
_entity_poly.pdbx_seq_one_letter_code
_entity_poly.pdbx_strand_id
1 'polypeptide(L)'
;MNRQEKNKLTQQRIMDAFVKLVSEKGFNNLTVSNITRTAKLSRGTFYIYYLDKYDVLEKIETYLLTNMEKLMQINIDKTISWLDDVDNNKLSAELDTYSPYRSFIRSFDFLDKNRFTLKTLLSKNGDSQFVYKLRHLIDEQIDSHYKNIFKDGNEVIPSDYTHDLLISSLISIIGHWLQKDDPESPAEIAEILIRSRILAAYQVK
;
A
#
# COMPACT_ATOMS: atom_id res chain seq x y z
N MET A 1 21.35 22.35 -11.52
CA MET A 1 21.02 20.96 -11.11
C MET A 1 22.31 20.27 -10.71
N ASN A 2 22.41 19.84 -9.47
CA ASN A 2 23.61 19.16 -8.97
C ASN A 2 23.66 17.70 -9.45
N ARG A 3 24.80 17.00 -9.24
CA ARG A 3 25.01 15.61 -9.69
C ARG A 3 23.99 14.65 -9.05
N GLN A 4 23.63 14.87 -7.78
CA GLN A 4 22.67 14.00 -7.08
C GLN A 4 21.26 14.16 -7.63
N GLU A 5 20.83 15.37 -7.93
CA GLU A 5 19.53 15.66 -8.57
C GLU A 5 19.42 14.99 -9.95
N LYS A 6 20.50 15.08 -10.75
CA LYS A 6 20.57 14.43 -12.06
C LYS A 6 20.43 12.90 -11.96
N ASN A 7 21.08 12.30 -10.96
CA ASN A 7 21.02 10.87 -10.71
C ASN A 7 19.59 10.44 -10.32
N LYS A 8 18.95 11.15 -9.37
CA LYS A 8 17.57 10.88 -8.97
C LYS A 8 16.60 10.99 -10.14
N LEU A 9 16.73 12.04 -10.95
CA LEU A 9 15.89 12.22 -12.13
C LEU A 9 16.06 11.06 -13.14
N THR A 10 17.30 10.59 -13.34
CA THR A 10 17.58 9.49 -14.24
C THR A 10 16.97 8.18 -13.73
N GLN A 11 17.11 7.89 -12.43
CA GLN A 11 16.48 6.73 -11.80
C GLN A 11 14.95 6.79 -11.93
N GLN A 12 14.34 7.96 -11.66
CA GLN A 12 12.90 8.15 -11.78
C GLN A 12 12.42 7.86 -13.22
N ARG A 13 13.12 8.39 -14.23
CA ARG A 13 12.79 8.10 -15.65
C ARG A 13 12.84 6.62 -15.99
N ILE A 14 13.78 5.87 -15.41
CA ILE A 14 13.86 4.43 -15.60
C ILE A 14 12.67 3.73 -14.95
N MET A 15 12.35 4.09 -13.70
CA MET A 15 11.20 3.54 -12.96
C MET A 15 9.87 3.85 -13.65
N ASP A 16 9.65 5.09 -14.10
CA ASP A 16 8.44 5.48 -14.82
C ASP A 16 8.27 4.71 -16.14
N ALA A 17 9.36 4.58 -16.90
CA ALA A 17 9.37 3.79 -18.12
C ALA A 17 9.09 2.30 -17.86
N PHE A 18 9.65 1.77 -16.78
CA PHE A 18 9.43 0.39 -16.36
C PHE A 18 7.96 0.16 -16.02
N VAL A 19 7.39 0.95 -15.11
CA VAL A 19 5.98 0.80 -14.67
C VAL A 19 5.02 0.93 -15.85
N LYS A 20 5.24 1.94 -16.72
CA LYS A 20 4.46 2.11 -17.94
C LYS A 20 4.47 0.86 -18.82
N LEU A 21 5.65 0.29 -19.05
CA LEU A 21 5.80 -0.89 -19.91
C LEU A 21 5.22 -2.15 -19.25
N VAL A 22 5.31 -2.29 -17.94
CA VAL A 22 4.64 -3.38 -17.20
C VAL A 22 3.13 -3.28 -17.39
N SER A 23 2.55 -2.08 -17.28
CA SER A 23 1.10 -1.90 -17.47
C SER A 23 0.64 -2.25 -18.88
N GLU A 24 1.45 -1.94 -19.90
CA GLU A 24 1.12 -2.16 -21.31
C GLU A 24 1.36 -3.60 -21.79
N LYS A 25 2.44 -4.24 -21.36
CA LYS A 25 2.95 -5.51 -21.93
C LYS A 25 3.09 -6.64 -20.93
N GLY A 26 2.97 -6.34 -19.64
CA GLY A 26 3.28 -7.26 -18.55
C GLY A 26 4.78 -7.40 -18.27
N PHE A 27 5.08 -7.70 -17.02
CA PHE A 27 6.47 -7.82 -16.52
C PHE A 27 7.29 -8.88 -17.28
N ASN A 28 6.69 -10.03 -17.60
CA ASN A 28 7.40 -11.14 -18.24
C ASN A 28 7.94 -10.77 -19.62
N ASN A 29 7.20 -9.95 -20.38
CA ASN A 29 7.53 -9.55 -21.75
C ASN A 29 8.48 -8.34 -21.82
N LEU A 30 8.92 -7.82 -20.67
CA LEU A 30 9.74 -6.63 -20.59
C LEU A 30 11.23 -6.94 -20.73
N THR A 31 11.95 -6.12 -21.49
CA THR A 31 13.40 -6.17 -21.63
C THR A 31 14.06 -4.85 -21.27
N VAL A 32 15.36 -4.88 -20.90
CA VAL A 32 16.15 -3.67 -20.66
C VAL A 32 16.14 -2.73 -21.87
N SER A 33 16.14 -3.30 -23.09
CA SER A 33 16.01 -2.51 -24.33
C SER A 33 14.71 -1.73 -24.42
N ASN A 34 13.59 -2.33 -24.01
CA ASN A 34 12.31 -1.64 -23.98
C ASN A 34 12.37 -0.47 -23.00
N ILE A 35 12.88 -0.71 -21.78
CA ILE A 35 12.99 0.30 -20.71
C ILE A 35 13.86 1.46 -21.18
N THR A 36 15.06 1.21 -21.66
CA THR A 36 16.01 2.25 -22.09
C THR A 36 15.48 3.10 -23.24
N ARG A 37 14.82 2.46 -24.22
CA ARG A 37 14.17 3.18 -25.32
C ARG A 37 13.05 4.09 -24.84
N THR A 38 12.17 3.60 -23.96
CA THR A 38 11.06 4.37 -23.39
C THR A 38 11.58 5.50 -22.49
N ALA A 39 12.58 5.24 -21.67
CA ALA A 39 13.24 6.23 -20.81
C ALA A 39 14.12 7.21 -21.60
N LYS A 40 14.35 7.01 -22.90
CA LYS A 40 15.27 7.80 -23.76
C LYS A 40 16.68 7.87 -23.17
N LEU A 41 17.23 6.72 -22.78
CA LEU A 41 18.55 6.57 -22.18
C LEU A 41 19.36 5.50 -22.95
N SER A 42 20.70 5.54 -22.82
CA SER A 42 21.56 4.46 -23.30
C SER A 42 21.49 3.23 -22.35
N ARG A 43 21.79 2.04 -22.87
CA ARG A 43 21.95 0.85 -22.01
C ARG A 43 23.07 1.03 -20.98
N GLY A 44 24.18 1.68 -21.35
CA GLY A 44 25.26 1.98 -20.41
C GLY A 44 24.75 2.85 -19.24
N THR A 45 23.93 3.85 -19.53
CA THR A 45 23.31 4.67 -18.46
C THR A 45 22.40 3.82 -17.57
N PHE A 46 21.64 2.89 -18.11
CA PHE A 46 20.80 1.97 -17.31
C PHE A 46 21.64 1.16 -16.34
N TYR A 47 22.72 0.53 -16.83
CA TYR A 47 23.58 -0.35 -16.01
C TYR A 47 24.41 0.38 -14.96
N ILE A 48 24.45 1.72 -14.97
CA ILE A 48 24.99 2.51 -13.84
C ILE A 48 24.08 2.42 -12.59
N TYR A 49 22.76 2.24 -12.78
CA TYR A 49 21.78 2.32 -11.70
C TYR A 49 21.14 0.98 -11.36
N TYR A 50 21.03 0.07 -12.32
CA TYR A 50 20.29 -1.20 -12.21
C TYR A 50 21.02 -2.34 -12.93
N LEU A 51 21.01 -3.51 -12.29
CA LEU A 51 21.61 -4.72 -12.86
C LEU A 51 20.78 -5.27 -14.04
N ASP A 52 19.46 -5.31 -13.85
CA ASP A 52 18.50 -5.82 -14.83
C ASP A 52 17.08 -5.31 -14.52
N LYS A 53 16.06 -5.88 -15.17
CA LYS A 53 14.66 -5.52 -14.93
C LYS A 53 14.15 -5.96 -13.56
N TYR A 54 14.72 -7.00 -12.97
CA TYR A 54 14.34 -7.51 -11.65
C TYR A 54 14.86 -6.57 -10.55
N ASP A 55 16.07 -6.04 -10.70
CA ASP A 55 16.62 -5.03 -9.78
C ASP A 55 15.79 -3.73 -9.81
N VAL A 56 15.25 -3.33 -10.97
CA VAL A 56 14.30 -2.20 -11.04
C VAL A 56 13.02 -2.50 -10.27
N LEU A 57 12.44 -3.69 -10.46
CA LEU A 57 11.24 -4.13 -9.76
C LEU A 57 11.47 -4.15 -8.24
N GLU A 58 12.53 -4.82 -7.79
CA GLU A 58 12.88 -4.95 -6.38
C GLU A 58 13.02 -3.58 -5.68
N LYS A 59 13.67 -2.62 -6.33
CA LYS A 59 13.81 -1.26 -5.77
C LYS A 59 12.48 -0.51 -5.69
N ILE A 60 11.60 -0.69 -6.67
CA ILE A 60 10.24 -0.12 -6.63
C ILE A 60 9.44 -0.75 -5.48
N GLU A 61 9.43 -2.07 -5.39
CA GLU A 61 8.72 -2.80 -4.34
C GLU A 61 9.23 -2.46 -2.95
N THR A 62 10.56 -2.46 -2.77
CA THR A 62 11.19 -2.09 -1.50
C THR A 62 10.82 -0.67 -1.09
N TYR A 63 10.84 0.28 -2.02
CA TYR A 63 10.40 1.65 -1.75
C TYR A 63 8.94 1.70 -1.27
N LEU A 64 8.03 1.02 -1.96
CA LEU A 64 6.62 1.00 -1.62
C LEU A 64 6.39 0.33 -0.25
N LEU A 65 6.90 -0.88 -0.07
CA LEU A 65 6.69 -1.67 1.16
C LEU A 65 7.31 -0.99 2.38
N THR A 66 8.54 -0.48 2.29
CA THR A 66 9.20 0.21 3.42
C THR A 66 8.45 1.48 3.82
N ASN A 67 7.90 2.25 2.87
CA ASN A 67 7.13 3.44 3.23
C ASN A 67 5.75 3.08 3.80
N MET A 68 5.09 2.05 3.27
CA MET A 68 3.83 1.55 3.83
C MET A 68 4.04 1.05 5.26
N GLU A 69 5.08 0.25 5.52
CA GLU A 69 5.44 -0.22 6.86
C GLU A 69 5.59 0.94 7.85
N LYS A 70 6.42 1.94 7.51
CA LYS A 70 6.62 3.13 8.36
C LYS A 70 5.33 3.87 8.66
N LEU A 71 4.44 4.00 7.68
CA LEU A 71 3.16 4.67 7.85
C LEU A 71 2.20 3.86 8.73
N MET A 72 2.22 2.53 8.64
CA MET A 72 1.41 1.64 9.46
C MET A 72 1.88 1.61 10.92
N GLN A 73 3.20 1.60 11.17
CA GLN A 73 3.78 1.58 12.54
C GLN A 73 3.43 2.80 13.38
N ILE A 74 3.16 3.95 12.76
CA ILE A 74 3.08 5.22 13.48
C ILE A 74 1.91 5.29 14.47
N ASN A 75 0.78 4.60 14.26
CA ASN A 75 -0.40 4.80 15.12
C ASN A 75 -1.48 3.70 15.07
N ILE A 76 -1.16 2.46 14.74
CA ILE A 76 -2.19 1.42 14.60
C ILE A 76 -2.93 1.17 15.93
N ASP A 77 -2.20 1.06 17.06
CA ASP A 77 -2.78 0.83 18.40
C ASP A 77 -3.75 1.94 18.80
N LYS A 78 -3.33 3.19 18.59
CA LYS A 78 -4.14 4.35 18.96
C LYS A 78 -5.38 4.48 18.08
N THR A 79 -5.26 4.14 16.79
CA THR A 79 -6.40 4.16 15.86
C THR A 79 -7.41 3.08 16.23
N ILE A 80 -6.95 1.88 16.57
CA ILE A 80 -7.82 0.77 16.98
C ILE A 80 -8.50 1.11 18.30
N SER A 81 -7.75 1.53 19.33
CA SER A 81 -8.32 1.92 20.62
C SER A 81 -9.35 3.06 20.50
N TRP A 82 -9.09 4.02 19.61
CA TRP A 82 -10.02 5.10 19.36
C TRP A 82 -11.30 4.62 18.65
N LEU A 83 -11.17 3.69 17.69
CA LEU A 83 -12.33 3.09 17.02
C LEU A 83 -13.23 2.32 17.98
N ASP A 84 -12.66 1.78 19.05
CA ASP A 84 -13.40 1.10 20.12
C ASP A 84 -14.25 2.07 20.96
N ASP A 85 -13.76 3.29 21.17
CA ASP A 85 -14.37 4.29 22.04
C ASP A 85 -15.36 5.23 21.33
N VAL A 86 -15.28 5.31 19.98
CA VAL A 86 -16.08 6.28 19.21
C VAL A 86 -17.49 5.79 18.97
N ASP A 87 -18.46 6.51 19.51
CA ASP A 87 -19.87 6.39 19.13
C ASP A 87 -20.05 6.78 17.64
N ASN A 88 -20.66 5.87 16.85
CA ASN A 88 -20.88 6.03 15.41
C ASN A 88 -21.57 7.35 15.01
N ASN A 89 -22.33 7.96 15.93
CA ASN A 89 -23.04 9.22 15.70
C ASN A 89 -22.13 10.46 15.82
N LYS A 90 -20.95 10.31 16.44
CA LYS A 90 -19.97 11.40 16.65
C LYS A 90 -18.76 11.31 15.75
N LEU A 91 -18.65 10.24 14.99
CA LEU A 91 -17.47 9.90 14.18
C LEU A 91 -17.01 11.08 13.30
N SER A 92 -17.92 11.71 12.59
CA SER A 92 -17.60 12.78 11.63
C SER A 92 -17.09 14.07 12.31
N ALA A 93 -17.50 14.37 13.53
CA ALA A 93 -17.08 15.59 14.23
C ALA A 93 -15.71 15.46 14.91
N GLU A 94 -15.32 14.24 15.25
CA GLU A 94 -14.07 13.96 15.95
C GLU A 94 -12.91 13.57 15.01
N LEU A 95 -13.19 13.11 13.78
CA LEU A 95 -12.19 12.66 12.81
C LEU A 95 -11.16 13.75 12.50
N ASP A 96 -11.58 14.99 12.28
CA ASP A 96 -10.69 16.10 11.87
C ASP A 96 -9.69 16.53 12.96
N THR A 97 -10.00 16.28 14.22
CA THR A 97 -9.16 16.71 15.34
C THR A 97 -8.24 15.61 15.86
N TYR A 98 -8.51 14.34 15.54
CA TYR A 98 -7.79 13.22 16.10
C TYR A 98 -6.50 12.88 15.34
N SER A 99 -5.35 12.99 16.01
CA SER A 99 -4.01 12.80 15.42
C SER A 99 -3.77 11.42 14.76
N PRO A 100 -4.21 10.28 15.33
CA PRO A 100 -4.08 8.96 14.66
C PRO A 100 -4.85 8.85 13.36
N TYR A 101 -6.04 9.44 13.27
CA TYR A 101 -6.81 9.49 12.02
C TYR A 101 -6.06 10.22 10.91
N ARG A 102 -5.42 11.34 11.22
CA ARG A 102 -4.57 12.05 10.26
C ARG A 102 -3.40 11.21 9.75
N SER A 103 -2.82 10.38 10.61
CA SER A 103 -1.75 9.46 10.19
C SER A 103 -2.29 8.35 9.31
N PHE A 104 -3.50 7.87 9.57
CA PHE A 104 -4.21 6.92 8.71
C PHE A 104 -4.48 7.52 7.31
N ILE A 105 -4.99 8.75 7.24
CA ILE A 105 -5.17 9.47 5.95
C ILE A 105 -3.83 9.59 5.20
N ARG A 106 -2.72 9.88 5.88
CA ARG A 106 -1.39 9.96 5.23
C ARG A 106 -0.97 8.67 4.55
N SER A 107 -1.42 7.53 5.07
CA SER A 107 -1.19 6.24 4.40
C SER A 107 -1.91 6.19 3.05
N PHE A 108 -3.15 6.68 2.98
CA PHE A 108 -3.90 6.77 1.72
C PHE A 108 -3.34 7.84 0.78
N ASP A 109 -2.85 8.98 1.30
CA ASP A 109 -2.12 9.97 0.50
C ASP A 109 -0.89 9.35 -0.19
N PHE A 110 -0.17 8.48 0.52
CA PHE A 110 0.97 7.78 -0.07
C PHE A 110 0.53 6.78 -1.14
N LEU A 111 -0.52 6.00 -0.88
CA LEU A 111 -1.08 5.06 -1.86
C LEU A 111 -1.57 5.80 -3.10
N ASP A 112 -2.26 6.93 -2.93
CA ASP A 112 -2.78 7.73 -4.03
C ASP A 112 -1.65 8.33 -4.89
N LYS A 113 -0.61 8.88 -4.27
CA LYS A 113 0.59 9.39 -4.97
C LYS A 113 1.30 8.31 -5.78
N ASN A 114 1.21 7.05 -5.35
CA ASN A 114 1.81 5.91 -6.03
C ASN A 114 0.77 5.06 -6.79
N ARG A 115 -0.45 5.57 -6.99
CA ARG A 115 -1.60 4.86 -7.55
C ARG A 115 -1.28 4.08 -8.82
N PHE A 116 -0.68 4.73 -9.80
CA PHE A 116 -0.39 4.08 -11.09
C PHE A 116 0.58 2.91 -10.92
N THR A 117 1.60 3.06 -10.08
CA THR A 117 2.56 1.99 -9.79
C THR A 117 1.90 0.84 -9.06
N LEU A 118 1.13 1.12 -8.01
CA LEU A 118 0.42 0.11 -7.23
C LEU A 118 -0.64 -0.61 -8.06
N LYS A 119 -1.47 0.15 -8.81
CA LYS A 119 -2.45 -0.42 -9.76
C LYS A 119 -1.79 -1.37 -10.75
N THR A 120 -0.61 -1.02 -11.26
CA THR A 120 0.14 -1.83 -12.20
C THR A 120 0.68 -3.10 -11.54
N LEU A 121 1.34 -2.99 -10.40
CA LEU A 121 1.94 -4.13 -9.70
C LEU A 121 0.88 -5.10 -9.16
N LEU A 122 -0.27 -4.60 -8.71
CA LEU A 122 -1.40 -5.40 -8.23
C LEU A 122 -2.28 -5.98 -9.36
N SER A 123 -2.00 -5.62 -10.62
CA SER A 123 -2.74 -6.16 -11.76
C SER A 123 -2.19 -7.52 -12.21
N LYS A 124 -2.96 -8.20 -13.08
CA LYS A 124 -2.50 -9.44 -13.76
C LYS A 124 -1.22 -9.28 -14.59
N ASN A 125 -0.87 -8.05 -14.94
CA ASN A 125 0.34 -7.69 -15.70
C ASN A 125 1.55 -7.45 -14.79
N GLY A 126 1.33 -7.29 -13.47
CA GLY A 126 2.37 -7.04 -12.48
C GLY A 126 3.13 -8.28 -12.06
N ASP A 127 3.66 -8.26 -10.85
CA ASP A 127 4.31 -9.41 -10.23
C ASP A 127 3.43 -10.00 -9.14
N SER A 128 3.11 -11.30 -9.25
CA SER A 128 2.33 -12.03 -8.24
C SER A 128 3.01 -12.07 -6.88
N GLN A 129 4.34 -11.97 -6.83
CA GLN A 129 5.11 -11.91 -5.59
C GLN A 129 4.86 -10.60 -4.81
N PHE A 130 4.56 -9.50 -5.50
CA PHE A 130 4.26 -8.23 -4.83
C PHE A 130 2.98 -8.31 -3.99
N VAL A 131 1.94 -8.97 -4.49
CA VAL A 131 0.70 -9.20 -3.72
C VAL A 131 1.00 -10.01 -2.46
N TYR A 132 1.82 -11.05 -2.57
CA TYR A 132 2.24 -11.87 -1.43
C TYR A 132 3.04 -11.03 -0.41
N LYS A 133 4.02 -10.25 -0.85
CA LYS A 133 4.84 -9.38 0.01
C LYS A 133 3.97 -8.33 0.73
N LEU A 134 3.01 -7.74 0.01
CA LEU A 134 2.08 -6.78 0.58
C LEU A 134 1.18 -7.42 1.65
N ARG A 135 0.65 -8.63 1.36
CA ARG A 135 -0.14 -9.39 2.33
C ARG A 135 0.68 -9.69 3.58
N HIS A 136 1.90 -10.17 3.43
CA HIS A 136 2.80 -10.48 4.53
C HIS A 136 3.13 -9.24 5.38
N LEU A 137 3.40 -8.10 4.74
CA LEU A 137 3.62 -6.84 5.45
C LEU A 137 2.40 -6.46 6.32
N ILE A 138 1.19 -6.52 5.76
CA ILE A 138 -0.04 -6.20 6.51
C ILE A 138 -0.23 -7.19 7.65
N ASP A 139 0.00 -8.47 7.41
CA ASP A 139 -0.06 -9.57 8.37
C ASP A 139 0.84 -9.30 9.57
N GLU A 140 2.12 -9.05 9.35
CA GLU A 140 3.10 -8.75 10.40
C GLU A 140 2.72 -7.51 11.23
N GLN A 141 2.23 -6.45 10.57
CA GLN A 141 1.83 -5.23 11.27
C GLN A 141 0.57 -5.45 12.11
N ILE A 142 -0.39 -6.23 11.64
CA ILE A 142 -1.60 -6.57 12.40
C ILE A 142 -1.25 -7.53 13.53
N ASP A 143 -0.50 -8.59 13.30
CA ASP A 143 -0.12 -9.60 14.31
C ASP A 143 0.62 -8.99 15.50
N SER A 144 1.51 -8.04 15.26
CA SER A 144 2.25 -7.37 16.33
C SER A 144 1.34 -6.63 17.31
N HIS A 145 0.15 -6.19 16.84
CA HIS A 145 -0.83 -5.42 17.60
C HIS A 145 -2.02 -6.27 18.05
N TYR A 146 -2.33 -7.34 17.30
CA TYR A 146 -3.47 -8.23 17.49
C TYR A 146 -3.43 -8.97 18.84
N LYS A 147 -2.26 -9.46 19.24
CA LYS A 147 -2.07 -10.18 20.51
C LYS A 147 -2.49 -9.40 21.76
N ASN A 148 -2.60 -8.07 21.65
CA ASN A 148 -3.03 -7.20 22.73
C ASN A 148 -4.54 -6.97 22.77
N ILE A 149 -5.26 -7.21 21.67
CA ILE A 149 -6.68 -6.92 21.50
C ILE A 149 -7.56 -8.13 21.89
N PHE A 150 -7.09 -9.35 21.64
CA PHE A 150 -7.85 -10.60 21.86
C PHE A 150 -7.36 -11.36 23.10
N LYS A 151 -7.73 -10.88 24.29
CA LYS A 151 -7.42 -11.57 25.56
C LYS A 151 -8.59 -12.35 26.16
N ASP A 152 -9.79 -12.20 25.66
CA ASP A 152 -10.98 -12.77 26.31
C ASP A 152 -11.60 -13.88 25.44
N GLY A 153 -11.26 -15.11 25.69
CA GLY A 153 -11.68 -16.37 25.04
C GLY A 153 -13.18 -16.63 24.75
N ASN A 154 -13.97 -15.61 24.42
CA ASN A 154 -15.37 -15.66 24.03
C ASN A 154 -15.58 -15.32 22.54
N GLU A 155 -14.69 -15.75 21.68
CA GLU A 155 -14.77 -15.46 20.24
C GLU A 155 -15.88 -16.28 19.57
N VAL A 156 -16.82 -15.61 18.88
CA VAL A 156 -17.85 -16.24 18.05
C VAL A 156 -17.24 -16.84 16.77
N ILE A 157 -16.17 -16.21 16.27
CA ILE A 157 -15.39 -16.66 15.10
C ILE A 157 -13.96 -16.91 15.57
N PRO A 158 -13.34 -18.06 15.25
CA PRO A 158 -11.94 -18.31 15.57
C PRO A 158 -11.02 -17.18 15.06
N SER A 159 -10.04 -16.80 15.86
CA SER A 159 -9.18 -15.62 15.62
C SER A 159 -8.41 -15.67 14.31
N ASP A 160 -8.00 -16.85 13.85
CA ASP A 160 -7.33 -17.07 12.57
C ASP A 160 -8.23 -16.70 11.38
N TYR A 161 -9.53 -17.04 11.43
CA TYR A 161 -10.50 -16.62 10.39
C TYR A 161 -10.77 -15.13 10.43
N THR A 162 -10.92 -14.55 11.62
CA THR A 162 -11.14 -13.11 11.78
C THR A 162 -9.97 -12.31 11.21
N HIS A 163 -8.74 -12.76 11.50
CA HIS A 163 -7.52 -12.18 10.99
C HIS A 163 -7.43 -12.24 9.45
N ASP A 164 -7.69 -13.42 8.86
CA ASP A 164 -7.68 -13.60 7.40
C ASP A 164 -8.76 -12.76 6.71
N LEU A 165 -9.96 -12.68 7.29
CA LEU A 165 -11.05 -11.84 6.78
C LEU A 165 -10.68 -10.36 6.78
N LEU A 166 -10.03 -9.87 7.83
CA LEU A 166 -9.57 -8.48 7.90
C LEU A 166 -8.59 -8.17 6.78
N ILE A 167 -7.50 -8.93 6.69
CA ILE A 167 -6.45 -8.68 5.71
C ILE A 167 -7.02 -8.76 4.29
N SER A 168 -7.83 -9.78 4.02
CA SER A 168 -8.45 -9.98 2.71
C SER A 168 -9.39 -8.82 2.36
N SER A 169 -10.17 -8.33 3.33
CA SER A 169 -11.07 -7.19 3.14
C SER A 169 -10.32 -5.90 2.88
N LEU A 170 -9.24 -5.63 3.63
CA LEU A 170 -8.39 -4.45 3.44
C LEU A 170 -7.76 -4.44 2.04
N ILE A 171 -7.14 -5.55 1.64
CA ILE A 171 -6.51 -5.68 0.32
C ILE A 171 -7.55 -5.53 -0.79
N SER A 172 -8.74 -6.12 -0.62
CA SER A 172 -9.83 -6.03 -1.61
C SER A 172 -10.33 -4.61 -1.78
N ILE A 173 -10.61 -3.89 -0.68
CA ILE A 173 -11.13 -2.52 -0.74
C ILE A 173 -10.08 -1.56 -1.30
N ILE A 174 -8.84 -1.64 -0.82
CA ILE A 174 -7.74 -0.79 -1.31
C ILE A 174 -7.48 -1.08 -2.79
N GLY A 175 -7.45 -2.37 -3.18
CA GLY A 175 -7.28 -2.77 -4.56
C GLY A 175 -8.41 -2.25 -5.47
N HIS A 176 -9.65 -2.31 -5.03
CA HIS A 176 -10.80 -1.75 -5.74
C HIS A 176 -10.67 -0.22 -5.90
N TRP A 177 -10.38 0.49 -4.81
CA TRP A 177 -10.18 1.94 -4.83
C TRP A 177 -9.05 2.38 -5.78
N LEU A 178 -7.92 1.66 -5.78
CA LEU A 178 -6.80 1.94 -6.68
C LEU A 178 -7.16 1.73 -8.16
N GLN A 179 -8.09 0.82 -8.46
CA GLN A 179 -8.50 0.50 -9.84
C GLN A 179 -9.54 1.48 -10.41
N LYS A 180 -10.25 2.25 -9.58
CA LYS A 180 -11.28 3.19 -10.04
C LYS A 180 -10.70 4.26 -10.95
N ASP A 181 -11.49 4.69 -11.94
CA ASP A 181 -11.14 5.81 -12.84
C ASP A 181 -11.44 7.15 -12.17
N ASP A 182 -12.50 7.22 -11.34
CA ASP A 182 -12.85 8.36 -10.50
C ASP A 182 -12.87 7.88 -9.03
N PRO A 183 -11.71 7.86 -8.37
CA PRO A 183 -11.58 7.36 -7.01
C PRO A 183 -11.98 8.40 -5.98
N GLU A 184 -12.45 7.94 -4.85
CA GLU A 184 -12.60 8.74 -3.64
C GLU A 184 -11.25 9.36 -3.24
N SER A 185 -11.30 10.52 -2.60
CA SER A 185 -10.10 11.14 -2.01
C SER A 185 -9.51 10.26 -0.89
N PRO A 186 -8.23 10.44 -0.55
CA PRO A 186 -7.60 9.74 0.56
C PRO A 186 -8.38 9.82 1.88
N ALA A 187 -9.02 10.95 2.17
CA ALA A 187 -9.85 11.11 3.37
C ALA A 187 -11.15 10.31 3.28
N GLU A 188 -11.82 10.33 2.13
CA GLU A 188 -13.07 9.60 1.93
C GLU A 188 -12.87 8.08 1.99
N ILE A 189 -11.83 7.53 1.37
CA ILE A 189 -11.56 6.09 1.46
C ILE A 189 -11.16 5.68 2.89
N ALA A 190 -10.43 6.52 3.63
CA ALA A 190 -10.14 6.30 5.03
C ALA A 190 -11.44 6.24 5.87
N GLU A 191 -12.37 7.17 5.62
CA GLU A 191 -13.68 7.19 6.28
C GLU A 191 -14.53 5.97 5.91
N ILE A 192 -14.54 5.54 4.65
CA ILE A 192 -15.24 4.33 4.19
C ILE A 192 -14.72 3.11 4.96
N LEU A 193 -13.41 2.95 5.09
CA LEU A 193 -12.83 1.82 5.83
C LEU A 193 -13.22 1.83 7.30
N ILE A 194 -13.22 2.99 7.94
CA ILE A 194 -13.64 3.13 9.34
C ILE A 194 -15.13 2.78 9.48
N ARG A 195 -15.99 3.35 8.64
CA ARG A 195 -17.44 3.12 8.68
C ARG A 195 -17.85 1.71 8.30
N SER A 196 -17.07 1.02 7.46
CA SER A 196 -17.35 -0.36 7.07
C SER A 196 -17.21 -1.34 8.23
N ARG A 197 -16.68 -0.90 9.38
CA ARG A 197 -16.37 -1.74 10.55
C ARG A 197 -15.47 -2.94 10.24
N ILE A 198 -14.83 -2.96 9.09
CA ILE A 198 -13.84 -4.01 8.78
C ILE A 198 -12.75 -4.02 9.84
N LEU A 199 -12.32 -2.83 10.27
CA LEU A 199 -11.38 -2.66 11.37
C LEU A 199 -12.00 -2.95 12.76
N ALA A 200 -13.32 -2.89 12.88
CA ALA A 200 -14.07 -3.15 14.11
C ALA A 200 -14.71 -4.57 14.14
N ALA A 201 -14.52 -5.38 13.09
CA ALA A 201 -14.98 -6.79 13.05
C ALA A 201 -14.38 -7.65 14.19
N TYR A 202 -13.38 -7.11 14.85
CA TYR A 202 -12.76 -7.64 16.07
C TYR A 202 -13.60 -7.49 17.35
N GLN A 203 -14.75 -6.79 17.30
CA GLN A 203 -15.58 -6.48 18.47
C GLN A 203 -16.86 -7.31 18.56
N VAL A 204 -16.98 -8.41 17.81
CA VAL A 204 -18.11 -9.33 18.01
C VAL A 204 -17.89 -10.06 19.33
N LYS A 205 -18.36 -9.41 20.42
CA LYS A 205 -18.53 -10.03 21.73
C LYS A 205 -19.69 -11.02 21.70
#